data_df8c02cd726396554c869554ad408cd3
#
_entry.id   df8c02cd726396554c869554ad408cd3
#
_cell.length_a   1.000
_cell.length_b   1.000
_cell.length_c   1.000
_cell.angle_alpha   90.00
_cell.angle_beta   90.00
_cell.angle_gamma   90.00
#
_symmetry.space_group_name_H-M   'P 1'
#
loop_
_entity.id
_entity.type
_entity.pdbx_description
1 polymer ?
#
loop_
_entity_poly.entity_id
_entity_poly.type
_entity_poly.pdbx_seq_one_letter_code
_entity_poly.pdbx_strand_id
1 'polypeptide(L)'
;YPVVFRYQKASEIFREFQSMAAKRGHGASSFEMQANGQVVLFINGAGGAGSGTAAAGCAAAMAAQGKNTVCFTLKQNACNDSFDICGSSMTDVMYEISMWRQLGGKDQGQLQMKLQSMLKQDNETEVYSFAPFDLPVSAMNFDAESVENLIQAIKGICERCVISADGTLSPMLLKLIRLADWTVIVSDSTAEGNEKSSKLLDSLEAIDSMDEKLIVGKMGVIFNRFGSTGQKLALPKYASELGTIPRYQNADKKRIIRELRMSSVYSRMI
;
A
#
# COMPACT_ATOMS: atom_id res chain seq x y z
N TYR A 1 8.79 32.63 -24.93
CA TYR A 1 7.71 32.09 -24.11
C TYR A 1 7.15 30.86 -24.80
N PRO A 2 6.98 29.71 -24.12
CA PRO A 2 6.34 28.54 -24.72
C PRO A 2 4.85 28.84 -24.99
N VAL A 3 4.37 28.45 -26.16
CA VAL A 3 3.00 28.72 -26.61
C VAL A 3 2.27 27.39 -26.72
N VAL A 4 1.13 27.26 -26.03
CA VAL A 4 0.23 26.11 -26.12
C VAL A 4 -0.96 26.51 -27.02
N PHE A 5 -1.22 25.76 -28.06
CA PHE A 5 -2.31 26.05 -28.97
C PHE A 5 -3.66 25.63 -28.38
N ARG A 6 -4.65 26.52 -28.43
CA ARG A 6 -5.96 26.38 -27.77
C ARG A 6 -6.85 25.23 -28.30
N TYR A 7 -6.55 24.71 -29.48
CA TYR A 7 -7.38 23.70 -30.16
C TYR A 7 -6.69 22.36 -30.35
N GLN A 8 -5.75 22.01 -29.46
CA GLN A 8 -5.13 20.69 -29.40
C GLN A 8 -5.97 19.73 -28.54
N LYS A 9 -5.77 18.42 -28.77
CA LYS A 9 -6.36 17.42 -27.88
C LYS A 9 -5.81 17.62 -26.45
N ALA A 10 -6.64 17.42 -25.44
CA ALA A 10 -6.26 17.60 -24.03
C ALA A 10 -4.97 16.82 -23.66
N SER A 11 -4.76 15.64 -24.26
CA SER A 11 -3.55 14.82 -24.11
C SER A 11 -2.29 15.48 -24.68
N GLU A 12 -2.40 16.26 -25.74
CA GLU A 12 -1.27 16.97 -26.36
C GLU A 12 -0.91 18.21 -25.53
N ILE A 13 -1.92 18.96 -25.07
CA ILE A 13 -1.75 20.10 -24.17
C ILE A 13 -1.05 19.64 -22.89
N PHE A 14 -1.46 18.51 -22.33
CA PHE A 14 -0.87 17.96 -21.10
C PHE A 14 0.58 17.52 -21.30
N ARG A 15 0.90 16.87 -22.45
CA ARG A 15 2.27 16.48 -22.80
C ARG A 15 3.21 17.69 -22.96
N GLU A 16 2.72 18.76 -23.59
CA GLU A 16 3.47 20.02 -23.73
C GLU A 16 3.69 20.68 -22.36
N PHE A 17 2.68 20.66 -21.49
CA PHE A 17 2.79 21.19 -20.13
C PHE A 17 3.83 20.42 -19.31
N GLN A 18 3.85 19.09 -19.40
CA GLN A 18 4.88 18.24 -18.73
C GLN A 18 6.28 18.54 -19.28
N SER A 19 6.42 18.68 -20.59
CA SER A 19 7.72 19.01 -21.20
C SER A 19 8.23 20.41 -20.78
N MET A 20 7.32 21.34 -20.55
CA MET A 20 7.63 22.70 -20.07
C MET A 20 8.00 22.71 -18.58
N ALA A 21 7.32 21.92 -17.76
CA ALA A 21 7.61 21.76 -16.32
C ALA A 21 8.98 21.12 -16.12
N ALA A 22 9.31 20.09 -16.90
CA ALA A 22 10.62 19.44 -16.88
C ALA A 22 11.77 20.39 -17.28
N LYS A 23 11.55 21.31 -18.23
CA LYS A 23 12.54 22.30 -18.66
C LYS A 23 12.77 23.45 -17.66
N ARG A 24 11.84 23.69 -16.72
CA ARG A 24 11.92 24.79 -15.75
C ARG A 24 12.56 24.43 -14.40
N GLY A 25 13.02 23.19 -14.21
CA GLY A 25 13.81 22.82 -13.03
C GLY A 25 13.08 22.94 -11.68
N HIS A 26 11.75 23.09 -11.69
CA HIS A 26 10.95 23.07 -10.48
C HIS A 26 10.43 21.65 -10.29
N GLY A 27 11.14 20.89 -9.46
CA GLY A 27 10.79 19.73 -8.67
C GLY A 27 9.55 18.88 -9.01
N ALA A 28 9.25 18.66 -10.30
CA ALA A 28 8.56 17.45 -10.68
C ALA A 28 9.66 16.38 -10.72
N SER A 29 9.83 15.64 -9.62
CA SER A 29 10.60 14.41 -9.65
C SER A 29 10.12 13.65 -10.87
N SER A 30 11.02 13.41 -11.82
CA SER A 30 10.76 12.60 -13.00
C SER A 30 10.45 11.19 -12.49
N PHE A 31 9.16 10.90 -12.30
CA PHE A 31 8.70 9.54 -12.16
C PHE A 31 8.99 8.89 -13.51
N GLU A 32 10.14 8.25 -13.64
CA GLU A 32 10.35 7.32 -14.72
C GLU A 32 9.29 6.24 -14.60
N MET A 33 8.46 6.08 -15.64
CA MET A 33 7.47 5.02 -15.69
C MET A 33 8.21 3.67 -15.67
N GLN A 34 8.32 3.08 -14.50
CA GLN A 34 8.93 1.78 -14.32
C GLN A 34 7.84 0.71 -14.32
N ALA A 35 7.85 -0.12 -15.34
CA ALA A 35 6.86 -1.17 -15.59
C ALA A 35 7.02 -2.37 -14.65
N ASN A 36 7.18 -2.26 -13.34
CA ASN A 36 7.13 -3.41 -12.42
C ASN A 36 7.41 -3.09 -10.94
N GLY A 37 6.72 -2.12 -10.36
CA GLY A 37 6.84 -1.82 -8.92
C GLY A 37 6.54 -3.04 -8.04
N GLN A 38 7.37 -3.29 -7.04
CA GLN A 38 7.14 -4.35 -6.06
C GLN A 38 6.01 -3.99 -5.13
N VAL A 39 5.08 -4.93 -4.88
CA VAL A 39 3.92 -4.76 -4.02
C VAL A 39 4.13 -5.49 -2.70
N VAL A 40 4.01 -4.77 -1.58
CA VAL A 40 4.04 -5.33 -0.23
C VAL A 40 2.70 -5.06 0.46
N LEU A 41 1.98 -6.12 0.76
CA LEU A 41 0.68 -6.08 1.40
C LEU A 41 0.82 -6.35 2.90
N PHE A 42 0.31 -5.45 3.74
CA PHE A 42 0.20 -5.63 5.19
C PHE A 42 -1.24 -5.88 5.58
N ILE A 43 -1.51 -7.00 6.26
CA ILE A 43 -2.84 -7.33 6.77
C ILE A 43 -2.81 -7.57 8.28
N ASN A 44 -3.95 -7.35 8.93
CA ASN A 44 -4.08 -7.66 10.36
C ASN A 44 -4.30 -9.16 10.55
N GLY A 45 -3.57 -9.79 11.45
CA GLY A 45 -3.95 -11.11 11.98
C GLY A 45 -5.14 -10.99 12.94
N ALA A 46 -5.22 -9.87 13.68
CA ALA A 46 -6.32 -9.51 14.56
C ALA A 46 -6.66 -8.03 14.41
N GLY A 47 -7.90 -7.63 14.69
CA GLY A 47 -8.32 -6.24 14.68
C GLY A 47 -7.43 -5.37 15.58
N GLY A 48 -6.94 -4.25 15.06
CA GLY A 48 -6.09 -3.34 15.82
C GLY A 48 -4.63 -3.79 16.00
N ALA A 49 -4.17 -4.87 15.39
CA ALA A 49 -2.80 -5.37 15.50
C ALA A 49 -1.71 -4.40 15.02
N GLY A 50 -2.07 -3.31 14.32
CA GLY A 50 -1.12 -2.25 13.94
C GLY A 50 -0.53 -2.40 12.54
N SER A 51 -1.16 -3.16 11.64
CA SER A 51 -0.68 -3.36 10.27
C SER A 51 -0.54 -2.05 9.48
N GLY A 52 -1.42 -1.05 9.69
CA GLY A 52 -1.30 0.26 9.05
C GLY A 52 -0.03 1.02 9.47
N THR A 53 0.33 0.98 10.76
CA THR A 53 1.57 1.60 11.27
C THR A 53 2.80 0.85 10.76
N ALA A 54 2.75 -0.49 10.76
CA ALA A 54 3.84 -1.30 10.22
C ALA A 54 4.03 -1.07 8.71
N ALA A 55 2.95 -0.96 7.95
CA ALA A 55 2.99 -0.62 6.52
C ALA A 55 3.63 0.75 6.28
N ALA A 56 3.18 1.76 7.03
CA ALA A 56 3.74 3.12 6.91
C ALA A 56 5.24 3.16 7.28
N GLY A 57 5.65 2.42 8.32
CA GLY A 57 7.06 2.26 8.68
C GLY A 57 7.89 1.58 7.59
N CYS A 58 7.34 0.54 6.96
CA CYS A 58 7.97 -0.13 5.82
C CYS A 58 8.14 0.82 4.64
N ALA A 59 7.09 1.57 4.29
CA ALA A 59 7.14 2.55 3.20
C ALA A 59 8.18 3.64 3.47
N ALA A 60 8.22 4.17 4.69
CA ALA A 60 9.24 5.14 5.10
C ALA A 60 10.66 4.57 5.04
N ALA A 61 10.86 3.28 5.39
CA ALA A 61 12.14 2.61 5.27
C ALA A 61 12.60 2.44 3.81
N MET A 62 11.67 2.11 2.92
CA MET A 62 11.94 2.02 1.47
C MET A 62 12.27 3.38 0.85
N ALA A 63 11.48 4.41 1.18
CA ALA A 63 11.74 5.79 0.73
C ALA A 63 13.11 6.30 1.22
N ALA A 64 13.50 5.97 2.47
CA ALA A 64 14.81 6.31 3.02
C ALA A 64 15.99 5.73 2.24
N GLN A 65 15.77 4.69 1.44
CA GLN A 65 16.76 4.11 0.54
C GLN A 65 16.71 4.72 -0.87
N GLY A 66 16.01 5.82 -1.04
CA GLY A 66 15.86 6.50 -2.32
C GLY A 66 14.88 5.83 -3.28
N LYS A 67 14.05 4.88 -2.79
CA LYS A 67 13.04 4.22 -3.62
C LYS A 67 11.79 5.07 -3.75
N ASN A 68 11.35 5.27 -4.99
CA ASN A 68 10.07 5.89 -5.27
C ASN A 68 8.93 5.00 -4.71
N THR A 69 8.38 5.42 -3.56
CA THR A 69 7.49 4.59 -2.74
C THR A 69 6.11 5.21 -2.64
N VAL A 70 5.09 4.43 -2.98
CA VAL A 70 3.68 4.76 -2.75
C VAL A 70 3.13 3.90 -1.61
N CYS A 71 2.45 4.51 -0.65
CA CYS A 71 1.78 3.81 0.46
C CYS A 71 0.34 4.25 0.58
N PHE A 72 -0.60 3.32 0.68
CA PHE A 72 -2.01 3.63 0.91
C PHE A 72 -2.73 2.52 1.68
N THR A 73 -3.94 2.85 2.13
CA THR A 73 -4.77 1.92 2.89
C THR A 73 -6.08 1.62 2.19
N LEU A 74 -6.45 0.34 2.17
CA LEU A 74 -7.75 -0.15 1.71
C LEU A 74 -8.69 -0.52 2.87
N LYS A 75 -8.30 -0.16 4.09
CA LYS A 75 -9.14 -0.36 5.28
C LYS A 75 -10.31 0.60 5.28
N GLN A 76 -11.50 0.10 5.60
CA GLN A 76 -12.71 0.91 5.65
C GLN A 76 -12.65 2.02 6.71
N ASN A 77 -12.11 1.71 7.88
CA ASN A 77 -12.01 2.61 9.05
C ASN A 77 -10.57 3.02 9.33
N ALA A 78 -9.87 3.55 8.33
CA ALA A 78 -8.52 4.07 8.52
C ALA A 78 -8.53 5.55 8.91
N CYS A 79 -7.63 5.93 9.83
CA CYS A 79 -7.39 7.34 10.15
C CYS A 79 -6.29 7.91 9.24
N ASN A 80 -6.40 9.20 8.91
CA ASN A 80 -5.37 9.94 8.17
C ASN A 80 -4.30 10.48 9.13
N ASP A 81 -3.57 9.59 9.78
CA ASP A 81 -2.63 9.91 10.86
C ASP A 81 -1.21 9.32 10.64
N SER A 82 -1.01 8.65 9.51
CA SER A 82 0.29 8.04 9.18
C SER A 82 1.23 9.03 8.50
N PHE A 83 0.69 9.87 7.62
CA PHE A 83 1.42 10.86 6.83
C PHE A 83 0.67 12.18 6.86
N ASP A 84 1.39 13.31 6.68
CA ASP A 84 0.77 14.63 6.54
C ASP A 84 0.27 14.84 5.10
N ILE A 85 -0.78 14.10 4.73
CA ILE A 85 -1.36 14.15 3.40
C ILE A 85 -2.68 14.92 3.43
N CYS A 86 -2.69 16.06 2.77
CA CYS A 86 -3.89 16.81 2.42
C CYS A 86 -4.07 16.72 0.90
N GLY A 87 -4.87 15.77 0.43
CA GLY A 87 -5.04 15.53 -1.01
C GLY A 87 -6.20 14.60 -1.30
N SER A 88 -6.21 14.04 -2.49
CA SER A 88 -7.24 13.11 -2.94
C SER A 88 -7.33 11.89 -2.03
N SER A 89 -8.55 11.50 -1.71
CA SER A 89 -8.85 10.34 -0.88
C SER A 89 -8.93 9.06 -1.72
N MET A 90 -8.96 7.92 -1.04
CA MET A 90 -9.28 6.64 -1.70
C MET A 90 -10.69 6.62 -2.30
N THR A 91 -11.61 7.47 -1.81
CA THR A 91 -12.93 7.67 -2.42
C THR A 91 -12.79 8.29 -3.82
N ASP A 92 -11.96 9.33 -3.95
CA ASP A 92 -11.69 9.97 -5.25
C ASP A 92 -10.99 9.00 -6.22
N VAL A 93 -10.02 8.22 -5.72
CA VAL A 93 -9.32 7.18 -6.50
C VAL A 93 -10.31 6.18 -7.07
N MET A 94 -11.25 5.70 -6.26
CA MET A 94 -12.30 4.77 -6.70
C MET A 94 -13.20 5.37 -7.78
N TYR A 95 -13.58 6.62 -7.61
CA TYR A 95 -14.38 7.33 -8.59
C TYR A 95 -13.65 7.37 -9.95
N GLU A 96 -12.38 7.72 -9.96
CA GLU A 96 -11.57 7.77 -11.18
C GLU A 96 -11.42 6.39 -11.86
N ILE A 97 -11.22 5.32 -11.08
CA ILE A 97 -11.17 3.95 -11.62
C ILE A 97 -12.52 3.56 -12.22
N SER A 98 -13.62 3.88 -11.54
CA SER A 98 -14.97 3.59 -12.03
C SER A 98 -15.27 4.34 -13.34
N MET A 99 -14.91 5.61 -13.41
CA MET A 99 -15.05 6.43 -14.64
C MET A 99 -14.18 5.88 -15.79
N TRP A 100 -12.93 5.52 -15.49
CA TRP A 100 -12.03 4.92 -16.48
C TRP A 100 -12.60 3.60 -17.03
N ARG A 101 -13.15 2.73 -16.18
CA ARG A 101 -13.81 1.47 -16.58
C ARG A 101 -15.04 1.73 -17.45
N GLN A 102 -15.90 2.69 -17.09
CA GLN A 102 -17.08 3.09 -17.89
C GLN A 102 -16.71 3.62 -19.28
N LEU A 103 -15.57 4.27 -19.43
CA LEU A 103 -15.02 4.74 -20.70
C LEU A 103 -14.34 3.62 -21.52
N GLY A 104 -14.45 2.37 -21.09
CA GLY A 104 -13.96 1.19 -21.79
C GLY A 104 -12.64 0.63 -21.29
N GLY A 105 -12.01 1.25 -20.27
CA GLY A 105 -10.86 0.69 -19.53
C GLY A 105 -9.61 0.36 -20.35
N LYS A 106 -9.38 1.03 -21.50
CA LYS A 106 -8.34 0.62 -22.45
C LYS A 106 -7.02 1.38 -22.32
N ASP A 107 -7.07 2.62 -21.89
CA ASP A 107 -5.88 3.47 -21.78
C ASP A 107 -5.32 3.46 -20.35
N GLN A 108 -4.46 2.48 -20.07
CA GLN A 108 -3.78 2.34 -18.78
C GLN A 108 -2.88 3.55 -18.48
N GLY A 109 -2.26 4.16 -19.50
CA GLY A 109 -1.43 5.34 -19.34
C GLY A 109 -2.22 6.55 -18.85
N GLN A 110 -3.46 6.72 -19.31
CA GLN A 110 -4.35 7.77 -18.83
C GLN A 110 -4.69 7.59 -17.36
N LEU A 111 -5.02 6.36 -16.93
CA LEU A 111 -5.27 6.07 -15.52
C LEU A 111 -4.04 6.34 -14.66
N GLN A 112 -2.85 5.90 -15.09
CA GLN A 112 -1.58 6.13 -14.40
C GLN A 112 -1.31 7.62 -14.19
N MET A 113 -1.42 8.44 -15.25
CA MET A 113 -1.23 9.89 -15.16
C MET A 113 -2.23 10.54 -14.20
N LYS A 114 -3.49 10.09 -14.23
CA LYS A 114 -4.52 10.61 -13.33
C LYS A 114 -4.19 10.27 -11.88
N LEU A 115 -3.92 9.01 -11.57
CA LEU A 115 -3.57 8.59 -10.22
C LEU A 115 -2.29 9.25 -9.72
N GLN A 116 -1.28 9.41 -10.58
CA GLN A 116 -0.05 10.13 -10.25
C GLN A 116 -0.32 11.58 -9.84
N SER A 117 -1.23 12.27 -10.53
CA SER A 117 -1.61 13.67 -10.20
C SER A 117 -2.34 13.78 -8.85
N MET A 118 -2.95 12.70 -8.38
CA MET A 118 -3.70 12.63 -7.12
C MET A 118 -2.80 12.30 -5.92
N LEU A 119 -1.64 11.67 -6.15
CA LEU A 119 -0.67 11.35 -5.12
C LEU A 119 -0.08 12.62 -4.51
N LYS A 120 0.11 12.62 -3.19
CA LYS A 120 0.83 13.67 -2.46
C LYS A 120 1.99 13.06 -1.70
N GLN A 121 3.09 13.77 -1.69
CA GLN A 121 4.29 13.38 -0.95
C GLN A 121 4.23 13.92 0.47
N ASP A 122 4.51 13.07 1.44
CA ASP A 122 4.74 13.46 2.82
C ASP A 122 6.14 14.07 2.95
N ASN A 123 6.21 15.28 3.51
CA ASN A 123 7.47 16.04 3.58
C ASN A 123 8.53 15.41 4.51
N GLU A 124 8.12 14.61 5.48
CA GLU A 124 9.02 14.02 6.46
C GLU A 124 9.60 12.68 6.00
N THR A 125 8.75 11.84 5.40
CA THR A 125 9.13 10.47 5.01
C THR A 125 9.42 10.33 3.53
N GLU A 126 9.08 11.33 2.72
CA GLU A 126 9.15 11.32 1.24
C GLU A 126 8.27 10.25 0.58
N VAL A 127 7.37 9.63 1.34
CA VAL A 127 6.41 8.63 0.85
C VAL A 127 5.26 9.33 0.14
N TYR A 128 4.88 8.83 -1.02
CA TYR A 128 3.68 9.27 -1.73
C TYR A 128 2.46 8.50 -1.22
N SER A 129 1.33 9.19 -1.03
CA SER A 129 0.12 8.56 -0.51
C SER A 129 -1.15 9.21 -1.03
N PHE A 130 -2.25 8.49 -0.89
CA PHE A 130 -3.62 9.02 -0.91
C PHE A 130 -4.13 9.13 0.52
N ALA A 131 -5.05 10.06 0.78
CA ALA A 131 -5.80 10.04 2.03
C ALA A 131 -6.69 8.77 2.10
N PRO A 132 -7.00 8.26 3.30
CA PRO A 132 -7.93 7.14 3.46
C PRO A 132 -9.30 7.41 2.85
N PHE A 133 -10.20 6.42 2.85
CA PHE A 133 -11.60 6.64 2.47
C PHE A 133 -12.24 7.72 3.36
N ASP A 134 -13.01 8.63 2.74
CA ASP A 134 -13.72 9.69 3.48
C ASP A 134 -14.77 9.11 4.42
N LEU A 135 -15.46 8.07 3.96
CA LEU A 135 -16.46 7.34 4.71
C LEU A 135 -16.29 5.83 4.51
N PRO A 136 -16.54 5.00 5.54
CA PRO A 136 -16.45 3.54 5.42
C PRO A 136 -17.34 2.96 4.31
N VAL A 137 -18.50 3.56 4.06
CA VAL A 137 -19.42 3.14 2.99
C VAL A 137 -18.79 3.28 1.60
N SER A 138 -17.89 4.21 1.40
CA SER A 138 -17.19 4.39 0.12
C SER A 138 -16.37 3.16 -0.26
N ALA A 139 -15.84 2.44 0.72
CA ALA A 139 -15.07 1.22 0.50
C ALA A 139 -15.93 0.02 0.05
N MET A 140 -17.26 0.06 0.26
CA MET A 140 -18.13 -1.09 -0.07
C MET A 140 -18.24 -1.35 -1.58
N ASN A 141 -18.02 -0.33 -2.40
CA ASN A 141 -18.07 -0.41 -3.85
C ASN A 141 -16.73 -0.81 -4.49
N PHE A 142 -15.71 -1.09 -3.67
CA PHE A 142 -14.37 -1.43 -4.14
C PHE A 142 -14.28 -2.95 -4.36
N ASP A 143 -14.48 -3.37 -5.59
CA ASP A 143 -14.43 -4.77 -5.99
C ASP A 143 -13.01 -5.26 -6.34
N ALA A 144 -12.84 -6.55 -6.50
CA ALA A 144 -11.55 -7.18 -6.79
C ALA A 144 -10.94 -6.70 -8.13
N GLU A 145 -11.78 -6.35 -9.11
CA GLU A 145 -11.32 -5.85 -10.41
C GLU A 145 -10.80 -4.40 -10.28
N SER A 146 -11.50 -3.56 -9.51
CA SER A 146 -11.03 -2.20 -9.22
C SER A 146 -9.69 -2.19 -8.48
N VAL A 147 -9.51 -3.12 -7.53
CA VAL A 147 -8.23 -3.34 -6.84
C VAL A 147 -7.13 -3.72 -7.82
N GLU A 148 -7.40 -4.63 -8.75
CA GLU A 148 -6.43 -5.04 -9.77
C GLU A 148 -6.01 -3.85 -10.64
N ASN A 149 -6.98 -3.10 -11.14
CA ASN A 149 -6.72 -1.92 -11.97
C ASN A 149 -5.90 -0.85 -11.22
N LEU A 150 -6.23 -0.61 -9.94
CA LEU A 150 -5.45 0.28 -9.08
C LEU A 150 -4.00 -0.17 -8.95
N ILE A 151 -3.78 -1.43 -8.57
CA ILE A 151 -2.44 -1.96 -8.34
C ILE A 151 -1.62 -1.95 -9.63
N GLN A 152 -2.20 -2.35 -10.76
CA GLN A 152 -1.52 -2.31 -12.05
C GLN A 152 -1.13 -0.88 -12.46
N ALA A 153 -2.00 0.09 -12.23
CA ALA A 153 -1.69 1.49 -12.51
C ALA A 153 -0.57 2.00 -11.57
N ILE A 154 -0.64 1.73 -10.28
CA ILE A 154 0.37 2.15 -9.29
C ILE A 154 1.74 1.49 -9.55
N LYS A 155 1.77 0.20 -9.91
CA LYS A 155 3.02 -0.48 -10.31
C LYS A 155 3.74 0.19 -11.47
N GLY A 156 3.02 0.87 -12.34
CA GLY A 156 3.60 1.61 -13.46
C GLY A 156 4.19 2.97 -13.09
N ILE A 157 3.91 3.49 -11.88
CA ILE A 157 4.34 4.83 -11.46
C ILE A 157 5.25 4.84 -10.23
N CYS A 158 5.54 3.70 -9.61
CA CYS A 158 6.43 3.62 -8.45
C CYS A 158 7.32 2.37 -8.49
N GLU A 159 8.44 2.41 -7.75
CA GLU A 159 9.31 1.24 -7.54
C GLU A 159 8.78 0.34 -6.42
N ARG A 160 8.13 0.93 -5.43
CA ARG A 160 7.59 0.24 -4.25
C ARG A 160 6.16 0.68 -3.97
N CYS A 161 5.27 -0.28 -3.87
CA CYS A 161 3.88 -0.09 -3.51
C CYS A 161 3.61 -0.81 -2.19
N VAL A 162 3.31 -0.08 -1.13
CA VAL A 162 2.98 -0.64 0.19
C VAL A 162 1.51 -0.43 0.48
N ILE A 163 0.79 -1.50 0.75
CA ILE A 163 -0.66 -1.48 0.93
C ILE A 163 -1.01 -2.02 2.31
N SER A 164 -1.88 -1.35 3.04
CA SER A 164 -2.50 -1.94 4.22
C SER A 164 -3.97 -2.26 4.00
N ALA A 165 -4.40 -3.46 4.37
CA ALA A 165 -5.78 -3.92 4.24
C ALA A 165 -6.23 -4.66 5.51
N ASP A 166 -7.54 -4.89 5.62
CA ASP A 166 -8.07 -5.72 6.68
C ASP A 166 -7.83 -7.21 6.38
N GLY A 167 -7.57 -8.00 7.43
CA GLY A 167 -7.31 -9.45 7.31
C GLY A 167 -8.58 -10.30 7.19
N THR A 168 -9.74 -9.70 6.94
CA THR A 168 -10.99 -10.44 6.73
C THR A 168 -10.99 -11.09 5.36
N LEU A 169 -11.12 -12.42 5.32
CA LEU A 169 -11.17 -13.19 4.07
C LEU A 169 -12.31 -12.70 3.19
N SER A 170 -11.97 -12.28 2.00
CA SER A 170 -12.89 -11.79 0.99
C SER A 170 -12.27 -11.96 -0.40
N PRO A 171 -13.08 -11.97 -1.48
CA PRO A 171 -12.53 -12.00 -2.85
C PRO A 171 -11.52 -10.90 -3.12
N MET A 172 -11.73 -9.70 -2.54
CA MET A 172 -10.81 -8.57 -2.62
C MET A 172 -9.47 -8.88 -1.93
N LEU A 173 -9.48 -9.41 -0.70
CA LEU A 173 -8.24 -9.76 -0.01
C LEU A 173 -7.46 -10.85 -0.73
N LEU A 174 -8.14 -11.89 -1.23
CA LEU A 174 -7.48 -12.94 -2.01
C LEU A 174 -6.85 -12.40 -3.30
N LYS A 175 -7.51 -11.46 -3.97
CA LYS A 175 -6.95 -10.77 -5.13
C LYS A 175 -5.71 -9.96 -4.76
N LEU A 176 -5.75 -9.21 -3.65
CA LEU A 176 -4.59 -8.47 -3.13
C LEU A 176 -3.40 -9.38 -2.85
N ILE A 177 -3.62 -10.51 -2.17
CA ILE A 177 -2.57 -11.49 -1.86
C ILE A 177 -1.93 -12.05 -3.14
N ARG A 178 -2.73 -12.35 -4.17
CA ARG A 178 -2.22 -12.83 -5.46
C ARG A 178 -1.38 -11.80 -6.22
N LEU A 179 -1.72 -10.51 -6.07
CA LEU A 179 -1.02 -9.41 -6.73
C LEU A 179 0.23 -8.94 -5.95
N ALA A 180 0.33 -9.30 -4.68
CA ALA A 180 1.41 -8.89 -3.81
C ALA A 180 2.67 -9.77 -4.02
N ASP A 181 3.84 -9.14 -4.06
CA ASP A 181 5.13 -9.82 -4.02
C ASP A 181 5.47 -10.31 -2.62
N TRP A 182 5.00 -9.60 -1.60
CA TRP A 182 5.04 -9.98 -0.19
C TRP A 182 3.71 -9.73 0.49
N THR A 183 3.23 -10.72 1.25
CA THR A 183 2.12 -10.56 2.18
C THR A 183 2.61 -10.66 3.61
N VAL A 184 2.40 -9.61 4.38
CA VAL A 184 2.86 -9.50 5.77
C VAL A 184 1.66 -9.52 6.70
N ILE A 185 1.58 -10.55 7.55
CA ILE A 185 0.58 -10.66 8.61
C ILE A 185 1.16 -10.00 9.87
N VAL A 186 0.42 -9.06 10.45
CA VAL A 186 0.81 -8.41 11.68
C VAL A 186 -0.04 -8.96 12.84
N SER A 187 0.61 -9.66 13.77
CA SER A 187 0.02 -10.09 15.04
C SER A 187 0.36 -9.10 16.14
N ASP A 188 -0.52 -8.90 17.11
CA ASP A 188 -0.29 -8.02 18.27
C ASP A 188 0.46 -8.69 19.42
N SER A 189 0.95 -9.90 19.20
CA SER A 189 1.73 -10.70 20.16
C SER A 189 0.97 -11.13 21.44
N THR A 190 -0.37 -11.00 21.46
CA THR A 190 -1.22 -11.57 22.50
C THR A 190 -1.60 -13.00 22.15
N ALA A 191 -2.02 -13.80 23.14
CA ALA A 191 -2.52 -15.17 22.90
C ALA A 191 -3.70 -15.17 21.93
N GLU A 192 -4.67 -14.25 22.11
CA GLU A 192 -5.83 -14.11 21.25
C GLU A 192 -5.44 -13.64 19.82
N GLY A 193 -4.54 -12.66 19.71
CA GLY A 193 -4.05 -12.18 18.41
C GLY A 193 -3.28 -13.24 17.65
N ASN A 194 -2.50 -14.06 18.34
CA ASN A 194 -1.79 -15.19 17.75
C ASN A 194 -2.74 -16.29 17.29
N GLU A 195 -3.77 -16.62 18.07
CA GLU A 195 -4.81 -17.60 17.66
C GLU A 195 -5.54 -17.14 16.40
N LYS A 196 -5.95 -15.86 16.34
CA LYS A 196 -6.58 -15.28 15.13
C LYS A 196 -5.65 -15.29 13.93
N SER A 197 -4.39 -14.96 14.14
CA SER A 197 -3.37 -14.98 13.07
C SER A 197 -3.10 -16.40 12.57
N SER A 198 -3.08 -17.40 13.47
CA SER A 198 -2.97 -18.80 13.08
C SER A 198 -4.16 -19.25 12.23
N LYS A 199 -5.38 -18.98 12.68
CA LYS A 199 -6.60 -19.30 11.89
C LYS A 199 -6.60 -18.66 10.51
N LEU A 200 -6.09 -17.44 10.37
CA LEU A 200 -5.95 -16.79 9.08
C LEU A 200 -4.94 -17.54 8.20
N LEU A 201 -3.77 -17.89 8.74
CA LEU A 201 -2.76 -18.68 8.03
C LEU A 201 -3.32 -20.03 7.59
N ASP A 202 -3.94 -20.79 8.51
CA ASP A 202 -4.54 -22.10 8.19
C ASP A 202 -5.60 -22.00 7.09
N SER A 203 -6.38 -20.90 7.11
CA SER A 203 -7.40 -20.66 6.07
C SER A 203 -6.76 -20.34 4.71
N LEU A 204 -5.66 -19.59 4.69
CA LEU A 204 -4.93 -19.29 3.46
C LEU A 204 -4.27 -20.55 2.89
N GLU A 205 -3.73 -21.43 3.74
CA GLU A 205 -3.19 -22.74 3.32
C GLU A 205 -4.26 -23.63 2.72
N ALA A 206 -5.44 -23.67 3.35
CA ALA A 206 -6.56 -24.45 2.83
C ALA A 206 -7.03 -23.94 1.44
N ILE A 207 -7.11 -22.62 1.25
CA ILE A 207 -7.47 -22.02 -0.04
C ILE A 207 -6.40 -22.32 -1.09
N ASP A 208 -5.12 -22.19 -0.72
CA ASP A 208 -4.00 -22.47 -1.62
C ASP A 208 -3.96 -23.92 -2.08
N SER A 209 -4.32 -24.85 -1.20
CA SER A 209 -4.42 -26.27 -1.53
C SER A 209 -5.55 -26.60 -2.52
N MET A 210 -6.58 -25.72 -2.62
CA MET A 210 -7.72 -25.89 -3.54
C MET A 210 -7.50 -25.18 -4.87
N ASP A 211 -6.67 -24.14 -4.91
CA ASP A 211 -6.40 -23.29 -6.07
C ASP A 211 -4.89 -23.28 -6.34
N GLU A 212 -4.42 -24.09 -7.28
CA GLU A 212 -3.00 -24.36 -7.60
C GLU A 212 -2.13 -23.12 -7.93
N LYS A 213 -2.55 -21.91 -7.59
CA LYS A 213 -1.84 -20.63 -7.80
C LYS A 213 -1.47 -19.92 -6.51
N LEU A 214 -0.66 -20.50 -5.82
CA LEU A 214 0.21 -20.22 -4.68
C LEU A 214 0.34 -18.78 -4.17
N ILE A 215 -0.38 -18.59 -3.09
CA ILE A 215 -0.22 -17.52 -2.11
C ILE A 215 1.03 -17.78 -1.22
N VAL A 216 1.37 -19.05 -1.04
CA VAL A 216 2.33 -19.61 -0.08
C VAL A 216 3.76 -19.50 -0.63
N GLY A 217 4.66 -18.91 0.05
CA GLY A 217 6.07 -18.72 -0.32
C GLY A 217 6.54 -17.28 -0.23
N LYS A 218 5.58 -16.32 -0.23
CA LYS A 218 5.84 -14.90 -0.08
C LYS A 218 5.23 -14.33 1.20
N MET A 219 5.02 -15.16 2.23
CA MET A 219 4.38 -14.74 3.47
C MET A 219 5.38 -14.48 4.58
N GLY A 220 5.17 -13.38 5.29
CA GLY A 220 5.92 -13.04 6.48
C GLY A 220 5.00 -12.66 7.64
N VAL A 221 5.49 -12.86 8.86
CA VAL A 221 4.78 -12.47 10.07
C VAL A 221 5.63 -11.49 10.87
N ILE A 222 5.01 -10.38 11.28
CA ILE A 222 5.57 -9.41 12.22
C ILE A 222 4.79 -9.50 13.53
N PHE A 223 5.52 -9.68 14.62
CA PHE A 223 4.98 -9.63 15.97
C PHE A 223 5.07 -8.21 16.51
N ASN A 224 3.95 -7.49 16.46
CA ASN A 224 3.87 -6.10 16.91
C ASN A 224 3.54 -6.01 18.40
N ARG A 225 3.89 -4.88 19.02
CA ARG A 225 3.72 -4.62 20.46
C ARG A 225 4.39 -5.68 21.32
N PHE A 226 5.46 -6.28 20.82
CA PHE A 226 6.18 -7.33 21.51
C PHE A 226 6.87 -6.77 22.77
N GLY A 227 6.60 -7.39 23.91
CA GLY A 227 7.15 -7.01 25.21
C GLY A 227 7.51 -8.25 26.01
N SER A 228 7.80 -8.09 27.32
CA SER A 228 8.20 -9.18 28.20
C SER A 228 7.18 -10.33 28.31
N THR A 229 5.90 -10.02 28.10
CA THR A 229 4.79 -11.00 28.09
C THR A 229 4.34 -11.36 26.68
N GLY A 230 5.01 -10.84 25.66
CA GLY A 230 4.69 -11.08 24.26
C GLY A 230 4.93 -12.55 23.90
N GLN A 231 3.99 -13.11 23.16
CA GLN A 231 4.07 -14.48 22.67
C GLN A 231 4.20 -14.48 21.16
N LYS A 232 4.94 -15.45 20.62
CA LYS A 232 4.99 -15.72 19.19
C LYS A 232 4.15 -16.95 18.89
N LEU A 233 3.43 -16.92 17.79
CA LEU A 233 2.77 -18.13 17.26
C LEU A 233 3.80 -19.05 16.58
N ALA A 234 3.55 -20.34 16.59
CA ALA A 234 4.29 -21.29 15.77
C ALA A 234 3.91 -21.04 14.30
N LEU A 235 4.93 -20.76 13.47
CA LEU A 235 4.68 -20.47 12.05
C LEU A 235 4.67 -21.76 11.23
N PRO A 236 3.76 -21.89 10.28
CA PRO A 236 3.82 -22.95 9.29
C PRO A 236 5.06 -22.77 8.38
N LYS A 237 5.49 -23.85 7.71
CA LYS A 237 6.72 -23.86 6.91
C LYS A 237 6.76 -22.82 5.78
N TYR A 238 5.61 -22.41 5.29
CA TYR A 238 5.47 -21.47 4.20
C TYR A 238 5.50 -20.00 4.65
N ALA A 239 5.39 -19.70 5.94
CA ALA A 239 5.47 -18.37 6.49
C ALA A 239 6.78 -18.15 7.25
N SER A 240 7.40 -17.01 7.05
CA SER A 240 8.66 -16.66 7.71
C SER A 240 8.45 -15.58 8.76
N GLU A 241 9.15 -15.68 9.89
CA GLU A 241 9.24 -14.59 10.84
C GLU A 241 10.08 -13.47 10.24
N LEU A 242 9.53 -12.26 10.18
CA LEU A 242 10.22 -11.05 9.73
C LEU A 242 10.86 -10.31 10.90
N GLY A 243 10.29 -10.45 12.10
CA GLY A 243 10.82 -9.88 13.34
C GLY A 243 9.74 -9.39 14.28
N THR A 244 10.18 -8.61 15.27
CA THR A 244 9.31 -8.05 16.32
C THR A 244 9.38 -6.53 16.30
N ILE A 245 8.24 -5.88 16.53
CA ILE A 245 8.13 -4.44 16.78
C ILE A 245 7.81 -4.26 18.26
N PRO A 246 8.60 -3.50 19.02
CA PRO A 246 8.37 -3.32 20.44
C PRO A 246 7.07 -2.55 20.72
N ARG A 247 6.58 -2.65 21.95
CA ARG A 247 5.46 -1.84 22.40
C ARG A 247 5.96 -0.43 22.72
N TYR A 248 5.54 0.54 21.93
CA TYR A 248 5.80 1.95 22.18
C TYR A 248 4.82 2.50 23.22
N GLN A 249 5.34 3.07 24.30
CA GLN A 249 4.54 3.72 25.32
C GLN A 249 4.51 5.23 25.06
N ASN A 250 3.34 5.85 25.13
CA ASN A 250 3.14 7.30 25.01
C ASN A 250 3.76 7.91 23.73
N ALA A 251 3.80 7.16 22.64
CA ALA A 251 4.28 7.63 21.34
C ALA A 251 3.10 7.80 20.40
N ASP A 252 3.07 8.92 19.69
CA ASP A 252 2.17 9.12 18.56
C ASP A 252 2.61 8.24 17.37
N LYS A 253 1.72 8.08 16.41
CA LYS A 253 1.95 7.21 15.27
C LYS A 253 3.11 7.68 14.39
N LYS A 254 3.27 9.00 14.21
CA LYS A 254 4.36 9.57 13.42
C LYS A 254 5.71 9.27 14.03
N ARG A 255 5.84 9.40 15.36
CA ARG A 255 7.05 9.01 16.08
C ARG A 255 7.37 7.53 15.88
N ILE A 256 6.36 6.65 16.00
CA ILE A 256 6.54 5.21 15.75
C ILE A 256 7.03 4.96 14.33
N ILE A 257 6.45 5.60 13.32
CA ILE A 257 6.86 5.47 11.91
C ILE A 257 8.32 5.91 11.73
N ARG A 258 8.74 7.02 12.34
CA ARG A 258 10.15 7.47 12.32
C ARG A 258 11.12 6.44 12.88
N GLU A 259 10.78 5.83 14.00
CA GLU A 259 11.61 4.77 14.60
C GLU A 259 11.61 3.50 13.73
N LEU A 260 10.47 3.12 13.16
CA LEU A 260 10.34 1.98 12.26
C LEU A 260 11.09 2.16 10.94
N ARG A 261 11.30 3.39 10.48
CA ARG A 261 12.09 3.70 9.28
C ARG A 261 13.48 3.05 9.30
N MET A 262 14.07 2.89 10.48
CA MET A 262 15.40 2.31 10.67
C MET A 262 15.34 0.84 11.14
N SER A 263 14.17 0.23 11.14
CA SER A 263 13.99 -1.12 11.69
C SER A 263 14.48 -2.21 10.72
N SER A 264 15.23 -3.17 11.23
CA SER A 264 15.67 -4.35 10.46
C SER A 264 14.53 -5.32 10.11
N VAL A 265 13.33 -5.14 10.67
CA VAL A 265 12.13 -5.95 10.39
C VAL A 265 11.78 -5.96 8.90
N TYR A 266 12.15 -4.91 8.17
CA TYR A 266 11.84 -4.76 6.75
C TYR A 266 12.95 -5.21 5.79
N SER A 267 14.11 -5.63 6.31
CA SER A 267 15.32 -5.91 5.53
C SER A 267 15.15 -6.94 4.40
N ARG A 268 14.16 -7.85 4.52
CA ARG A 268 13.87 -8.86 3.48
C ARG A 268 12.97 -8.34 2.36
N MET A 269 12.33 -7.18 2.55
CA MET A 269 11.37 -6.60 1.62
C MET A 269 11.92 -5.38 0.89
N ILE A 270 12.99 -4.83 1.42
CA ILE A 270 13.73 -3.70 0.87
C ILE A 270 14.85 -4.23 -0.01
#